data_c0e1ce9a3ae48419df12e82226f44ed5
#
_entry.id   c0e1ce9a3ae48419df12e82226f44ed5
#
_cell.length_a   1.000
_cell.length_b   1.000
_cell.length_c   1.000
_cell.angle_alpha   90.00
_cell.angle_beta   90.00
_cell.angle_gamma   90.00
#
_symmetry.space_group_name_H-M   'P 1'
#
loop_
_entity.id
_entity.type
_entity.pdbx_description
1 polymer ?
#
loop_
_entity_poly.entity_id
_entity_poly.type
_entity_poly.pdbx_seq_one_letter_code
_entity_poly.pdbx_strand_id
1 'polypeptide(L)'
;VSEEERAPRAATTAAGAIDAASRRGTTFWLVGSFHVLLRVAAIALASSLLVAGWCDVSQAYDVWYYHLPFAARLTGIVDASTYVFSADNEARFAGFPLLGELLQGIAWRATGHVAATNLVSLAALFGLPIFLRRFFGAPLHLSVIALLAIPLVHTHATSSYVDLPANACITMLLLCVHRALVATEPPSPRFLGGCAVLAAAAANTKFQLVPIVTIASAVLLVLALRDVRQWTSAGAAARSRTWRRLAVFALAIPCVFATPIKNTLVHGNPVWPVELRVLGRSLPHVDEAYESSPRHLEGVPRPVRFFRSVLEIDNRPIATQRRWSLDQWTPPDERGYRMGGYFGAYVVINLVALAGAAWRRRNRETRMAVALFAGVTVVASLVPQSHELRYYMHWMLFLVSLNVVLWARDARWAVGLVAASALAVVTWSTDAAYLYASGSTFEELVERRVERSVIETAMPGERLCIDRQPFTFLYAPAFHADKGYVVQEATTDADCRGARRVP
;
A
#
# COMPACT_ATOMS: atom_id res chain seq x y z
N VAL A 1 13.79 -78.04 9.32
CA VAL A 1 13.91 -76.57 9.43
C VAL A 1 12.84 -76.15 10.41
N SER A 2 13.26 -75.73 11.62
CA SER A 2 12.47 -75.57 12.82
C SER A 2 11.65 -74.27 12.78
N GLU A 3 10.41 -74.31 13.31
CA GLU A 3 9.44 -73.23 13.45
C GLU A 3 9.89 -72.06 14.37
N GLU A 4 11.03 -72.15 15.04
CA GLU A 4 11.50 -71.18 16.03
C GLU A 4 12.12 -69.89 15.45
N GLU A 5 12.41 -69.80 14.17
CA GLU A 5 13.10 -68.63 13.57
C GLU A 5 12.14 -67.55 13.00
N ARG A 6 10.80 -67.73 13.06
CA ARG A 6 9.83 -66.78 12.49
C ARG A 6 9.19 -65.76 13.48
N ALA A 7 9.34 -65.94 14.77
CA ALA A 7 8.67 -65.08 15.76
C ALA A 7 9.23 -63.69 15.96
N PRO A 8 10.55 -63.38 15.82
CA PRO A 8 11.05 -62.04 16.14
C PRO A 8 10.83 -60.96 15.07
N ARG A 9 10.59 -61.34 13.80
CA ARG A 9 10.40 -60.33 12.74
C ARG A 9 9.05 -59.64 12.71
N ALA A 10 7.98 -60.32 13.16
CA ALA A 10 6.63 -59.76 13.19
C ALA A 10 6.42 -58.71 14.32
N ALA A 11 7.07 -58.91 15.47
CA ALA A 11 7.00 -58.01 16.61
C ALA A 11 7.73 -56.66 16.35
N THR A 12 8.84 -56.69 15.63
CA THR A 12 9.62 -55.49 15.28
C THR A 12 8.91 -54.62 14.26
N THR A 13 8.13 -55.22 13.34
CA THR A 13 7.34 -54.46 12.35
C THR A 13 6.09 -53.85 12.96
N ALA A 14 5.44 -54.48 13.93
CA ALA A 14 4.27 -53.93 14.63
C ALA A 14 4.65 -52.76 15.55
N ALA A 15 5.73 -52.86 16.29
CA ALA A 15 6.22 -51.75 17.13
C ALA A 15 6.62 -50.51 16.30
N GLY A 16 7.28 -50.74 15.14
CA GLY A 16 7.62 -49.65 14.21
C GLY A 16 6.39 -48.98 13.58
N ALA A 17 5.35 -49.75 13.30
CA ALA A 17 4.07 -49.18 12.77
C ALA A 17 3.29 -48.38 13.82
N ILE A 18 3.27 -48.79 15.07
CA ILE A 18 2.64 -48.10 16.20
C ILE A 18 3.39 -46.77 16.49
N ASP A 19 4.72 -46.82 16.51
CA ASP A 19 5.55 -45.61 16.71
C ASP A 19 5.37 -44.59 15.55
N ALA A 20 5.30 -45.08 14.31
CA ALA A 20 5.03 -44.23 13.14
C ALA A 20 3.60 -43.67 13.15
N ALA A 21 2.62 -44.39 13.64
CA ALA A 21 1.23 -43.88 13.78
C ALA A 21 1.12 -42.88 14.92
N SER A 22 1.78 -43.12 16.06
CA SER A 22 1.87 -42.19 17.18
C SER A 22 2.53 -40.89 16.77
N ARG A 23 3.66 -40.93 16.09
CA ARG A 23 4.37 -39.74 15.58
C ARG A 23 3.53 -38.97 14.57
N ARG A 24 2.80 -39.62 13.68
CA ARG A 24 1.87 -38.96 12.75
C ARG A 24 0.71 -38.27 13.47
N GLY A 25 0.15 -38.90 14.49
CA GLY A 25 -0.90 -38.33 15.35
C GLY A 25 -0.39 -37.08 16.08
N THR A 26 0.75 -37.18 16.75
CA THR A 26 1.36 -36.04 17.48
C THR A 26 1.68 -34.88 16.54
N THR A 27 2.28 -35.12 15.38
CA THR A 27 2.59 -34.09 14.38
C THR A 27 1.31 -33.43 13.86
N PHE A 28 0.24 -34.17 13.64
CA PHE A 28 -1.06 -33.65 13.21
C PHE A 28 -1.67 -32.69 14.24
N TRP A 29 -1.64 -33.07 15.53
CA TRP A 29 -2.14 -32.23 16.61
C TRP A 29 -1.32 -30.96 16.78
N LEU A 30 0.02 -31.04 16.73
CA LEU A 30 0.90 -29.88 16.84
C LEU A 30 0.68 -28.87 15.71
N VAL A 31 0.56 -29.34 14.47
CA VAL A 31 0.27 -28.48 13.32
C VAL A 31 -1.13 -27.85 13.42
N GLY A 32 -2.13 -28.62 13.86
CA GLY A 32 -3.48 -28.11 14.10
C GLY A 32 -3.50 -27.00 15.16
N SER A 33 -2.89 -27.24 16.32
CA SER A 33 -2.79 -26.25 17.42
C SER A 33 -2.04 -24.99 17.00
N PHE A 34 -0.96 -25.13 16.23
CA PHE A 34 -0.21 -24.00 15.69
C PHE A 34 -1.09 -23.11 14.78
N HIS A 35 -1.89 -23.70 13.90
CA HIS A 35 -2.81 -22.92 13.05
C HIS A 35 -3.93 -22.24 13.86
N VAL A 36 -4.39 -22.83 14.95
CA VAL A 36 -5.34 -22.18 15.86
C VAL A 36 -4.67 -20.95 16.50
N LEU A 37 -3.46 -21.08 17.03
CA LEU A 37 -2.68 -19.97 17.58
C LEU A 37 -2.50 -18.84 16.57
N LEU A 38 -2.13 -19.16 15.33
CA LEU A 38 -1.99 -18.16 14.26
C LEU A 38 -3.31 -17.45 13.93
N ARG A 39 -4.45 -18.15 14.00
CA ARG A 39 -5.77 -17.52 13.82
C ARG A 39 -6.08 -16.54 14.95
N VAL A 40 -5.83 -16.93 16.19
CA VAL A 40 -6.01 -16.06 17.35
C VAL A 40 -5.12 -14.82 17.24
N ALA A 41 -3.85 -14.99 16.89
CA ALA A 41 -2.93 -13.89 16.68
C ALA A 41 -3.40 -12.95 15.54
N ALA A 42 -3.84 -13.50 14.41
CA ALA A 42 -4.37 -12.70 13.31
C ALA A 42 -5.62 -11.89 13.69
N ILE A 43 -6.53 -12.49 14.49
CA ILE A 43 -7.73 -11.79 15.00
C ILE A 43 -7.32 -10.69 15.97
N ALA A 44 -6.43 -10.98 16.91
CA ALA A 44 -5.96 -10.01 17.90
C ALA A 44 -5.29 -8.80 17.21
N LEU A 45 -4.42 -9.03 16.23
CA LEU A 45 -3.79 -7.97 15.45
C LEU A 45 -4.82 -7.17 14.65
N ALA A 46 -5.75 -7.83 13.96
CA ALA A 46 -6.80 -7.15 13.22
C ALA A 46 -7.67 -6.27 14.11
N SER A 47 -8.05 -6.78 15.31
CA SER A 47 -8.82 -6.03 16.29
C SER A 47 -8.04 -4.84 16.85
N SER A 48 -6.76 -5.02 17.18
CA SER A 48 -5.87 -3.94 17.61
C SER A 48 -5.76 -2.82 16.57
N LEU A 49 -5.58 -3.18 15.28
CA LEU A 49 -5.52 -2.20 14.21
C LEU A 49 -6.85 -1.49 13.97
N LEU A 50 -7.97 -2.18 14.12
CA LEU A 50 -9.30 -1.55 14.02
C LEU A 50 -9.50 -0.53 15.16
N VAL A 51 -9.12 -0.87 16.38
CA VAL A 51 -9.18 0.06 17.51
C VAL A 51 -8.25 1.25 17.28
N ALA A 52 -6.98 1.01 16.93
CA ALA A 52 -6.03 2.07 16.64
C ALA A 52 -6.53 2.98 15.49
N GLY A 53 -6.98 2.39 14.38
CA GLY A 53 -7.49 3.18 13.25
C GLY A 53 -8.75 3.98 13.55
N TRP A 54 -9.54 3.59 14.55
CA TRP A 54 -10.74 4.32 14.97
C TRP A 54 -10.44 5.40 16.02
N CYS A 55 -9.48 5.17 16.91
CA CYS A 55 -9.17 6.07 18.02
C CYS A 55 -8.07 7.07 17.69
N ASP A 56 -7.12 6.70 16.81
CA ASP A 56 -5.91 7.47 16.61
C ASP A 56 -6.02 8.38 15.39
N VAL A 57 -5.45 9.57 15.50
CA VAL A 57 -5.26 10.48 14.37
C VAL A 57 -3.77 10.53 14.04
N SER A 58 -3.42 10.17 12.81
CA SER A 58 -2.05 10.22 12.34
C SER A 58 -1.47 11.64 12.42
N GLN A 59 -0.25 11.76 12.92
CA GLN A 59 0.46 13.04 13.01
C GLN A 59 1.48 13.23 11.89
N ALA A 60 1.44 12.39 10.86
CA ALA A 60 2.37 12.48 9.74
C ALA A 60 2.17 13.76 8.93
N TYR A 61 3.27 14.27 8.36
CA TYR A 61 3.32 15.57 7.69
C TYR A 61 2.27 15.68 6.58
N ASP A 62 2.32 14.78 5.57
CA ASP A 62 1.45 14.83 4.40
C ASP A 62 -0.04 14.71 4.75
N VAL A 63 -0.37 13.98 5.85
CA VAL A 63 -1.75 13.81 6.31
C VAL A 63 -2.40 15.14 6.62
N TRP A 64 -1.72 16.01 7.35
CA TRP A 64 -2.22 17.33 7.75
C TRP A 64 -1.92 18.41 6.73
N TYR A 65 -0.89 18.22 5.91
CA TYR A 65 -0.50 19.21 4.90
C TYR A 65 -1.47 19.23 3.72
N TYR A 66 -1.92 18.08 3.21
CA TYR A 66 -2.84 18.04 2.07
C TYR A 66 -3.90 16.91 2.09
N HIS A 67 -3.64 15.70 2.64
CA HIS A 67 -4.63 14.61 2.54
C HIS A 67 -5.95 14.94 3.25
N LEU A 68 -5.92 15.31 4.53
CA LEU A 68 -7.13 15.68 5.27
C LEU A 68 -7.76 16.99 4.80
N PRO A 69 -7.01 18.08 4.52
CA PRO A 69 -7.53 19.28 3.88
C PRO A 69 -8.28 18.99 2.57
N PHE A 70 -7.71 18.16 1.69
CA PHE A 70 -8.35 17.81 0.43
C PHE A 70 -9.60 16.95 0.64
N ALA A 71 -9.53 15.95 1.53
CA ALA A 71 -10.68 15.13 1.89
C ALA A 71 -11.86 15.99 2.42
N ALA A 72 -11.56 16.93 3.30
CA ALA A 72 -12.55 17.83 3.89
C ALA A 72 -13.17 18.75 2.84
N ARG A 73 -12.37 19.36 1.94
CA ARG A 73 -12.87 20.23 0.86
C ARG A 73 -13.70 19.44 -0.15
N LEU A 74 -13.27 18.25 -0.58
CA LEU A 74 -14.00 17.40 -1.53
C LEU A 74 -15.41 17.03 -1.04
N THR A 75 -15.57 16.89 0.27
CA THR A 75 -16.84 16.46 0.86
C THR A 75 -17.64 17.57 1.54
N GLY A 76 -17.15 18.80 1.45
CA GLY A 76 -17.83 19.97 2.04
C GLY A 76 -17.86 19.96 3.57
N ILE A 77 -16.88 19.32 4.22
CA ILE A 77 -16.64 19.44 5.66
C ILE A 77 -16.06 20.84 5.95
N VAL A 78 -15.20 21.31 5.06
CA VAL A 78 -14.62 22.65 5.09
C VAL A 78 -14.90 23.34 3.76
N ASP A 79 -15.41 24.58 3.84
CA ASP A 79 -15.68 25.41 2.65
C ASP A 79 -14.42 26.15 2.21
N ALA A 80 -14.26 26.30 0.88
CA ALA A 80 -13.13 27.03 0.30
C ALA A 80 -13.11 28.52 0.68
N SER A 81 -14.24 29.10 1.06
CA SER A 81 -14.34 30.50 1.51
C SER A 81 -13.85 30.69 2.95
N THR A 82 -13.85 29.62 3.76
CA THR A 82 -13.45 29.65 5.17
C THR A 82 -12.05 29.11 5.42
N TYR A 83 -11.57 28.23 4.52
CA TYR A 83 -10.20 27.71 4.55
C TYR A 83 -9.59 27.79 3.15
N VAL A 84 -8.68 28.73 2.97
CA VAL A 84 -8.07 29.06 1.68
C VAL A 84 -6.71 28.36 1.59
N PHE A 85 -6.54 27.51 0.60
CA PHE A 85 -5.26 26.84 0.34
C PHE A 85 -4.20 27.84 -0.13
N SER A 86 -2.93 27.55 0.15
CA SER A 86 -1.81 28.18 -0.54
C SER A 86 -1.87 27.89 -2.05
N ALA A 87 -1.16 28.67 -2.85
CA ALA A 87 -1.11 28.48 -4.31
C ALA A 87 -0.62 27.07 -4.68
N ASP A 88 0.36 26.54 -3.95
CA ASP A 88 0.89 25.19 -4.15
C ASP A 88 -0.16 24.11 -3.85
N ASN A 89 -0.86 24.23 -2.71
CA ASN A 89 -1.89 23.26 -2.33
C ASN A 89 -3.13 23.37 -3.24
N GLU A 90 -3.46 24.56 -3.76
CA GLU A 90 -4.52 24.71 -4.77
C GLU A 90 -4.15 24.01 -6.08
N ALA A 91 -2.89 24.15 -6.53
CA ALA A 91 -2.41 23.45 -7.73
C ALA A 91 -2.41 21.91 -7.53
N ARG A 92 -2.00 21.43 -6.35
CA ARG A 92 -2.06 20.01 -5.99
C ARG A 92 -3.49 19.49 -5.91
N PHE A 93 -4.41 20.24 -5.29
CA PHE A 93 -5.81 19.90 -5.24
C PHE A 93 -6.44 19.80 -6.63
N ALA A 94 -6.09 20.76 -7.51
CA ALA A 94 -6.53 20.72 -8.90
C ALA A 94 -5.95 19.56 -9.70
N GLY A 95 -4.71 19.14 -9.40
CA GLY A 95 -3.93 18.21 -10.23
C GLY A 95 -3.83 16.79 -9.73
N PHE A 96 -3.76 16.56 -8.44
CA PHE A 96 -3.52 15.22 -7.88
C PHE A 96 -4.69 14.27 -8.13
N PRO A 97 -4.42 12.95 -8.16
CA PRO A 97 -5.46 11.92 -8.15
C PRO A 97 -6.05 11.83 -6.74
N LEU A 98 -7.31 12.21 -6.59
CA LEU A 98 -7.96 12.44 -5.29
C LEU A 98 -8.95 11.35 -4.88
N LEU A 99 -8.91 10.16 -5.48
CA LEU A 99 -9.86 9.09 -5.14
C LEU A 99 -9.68 8.62 -3.67
N GLY A 100 -8.45 8.56 -3.19
CA GLY A 100 -8.16 8.20 -1.81
C GLY A 100 -8.77 9.20 -0.82
N GLU A 101 -8.51 10.48 -1.04
CA GLU A 101 -9.02 11.59 -0.24
C GLU A 101 -10.55 11.71 -0.31
N LEU A 102 -11.15 11.45 -1.47
CA LEU A 102 -12.61 11.41 -1.59
C LEU A 102 -13.22 10.32 -0.70
N LEU A 103 -12.65 9.10 -0.72
CA LEU A 103 -13.12 8.00 0.13
C LEU A 103 -12.92 8.30 1.62
N GLN A 104 -11.80 8.91 1.98
CA GLN A 104 -11.52 9.38 3.33
C GLN A 104 -12.52 10.44 3.78
N GLY A 105 -12.78 11.43 2.94
CA GLY A 105 -13.76 12.48 3.22
C GLY A 105 -15.19 11.94 3.37
N ILE A 106 -15.58 10.96 2.55
CA ILE A 106 -16.88 10.27 2.69
C ILE A 106 -16.97 9.56 4.04
N ALA A 107 -15.92 8.81 4.45
CA ALA A 107 -15.87 8.12 5.74
C ALA A 107 -15.95 9.12 6.90
N TRP A 108 -15.19 10.22 6.83
CA TRP A 108 -15.24 11.31 7.81
C TRP A 108 -16.62 11.95 7.89
N ARG A 109 -17.18 12.39 6.77
CA ARG A 109 -18.51 13.04 6.73
C ARG A 109 -19.62 12.12 7.25
N ALA A 110 -19.56 10.82 6.92
CA ALA A 110 -20.57 9.86 7.35
C ALA A 110 -20.55 9.58 8.85
N THR A 111 -19.38 9.67 9.50
CA THR A 111 -19.21 9.34 10.93
C THR A 111 -19.08 10.57 11.83
N GLY A 112 -18.73 11.71 11.27
CA GLY A 112 -18.35 12.92 12.03
C GLY A 112 -16.95 12.83 12.67
N HIS A 113 -16.21 11.73 12.49
CA HIS A 113 -14.92 11.49 13.14
C HIS A 113 -13.76 11.55 12.14
N VAL A 114 -12.76 12.39 12.43
CA VAL A 114 -11.54 12.51 11.59
C VAL A 114 -10.82 11.16 11.47
N ALA A 115 -10.71 10.41 12.57
CA ALA A 115 -10.04 9.10 12.56
C ALA A 115 -10.69 8.09 11.61
N ALA A 116 -11.96 8.27 11.23
CA ALA A 116 -12.62 7.39 10.25
C ALA A 116 -11.95 7.42 8.86
N THR A 117 -11.14 8.43 8.56
CA THR A 117 -10.32 8.49 7.33
C THR A 117 -9.34 7.31 7.23
N ASN A 118 -8.87 6.77 8.37
CA ASN A 118 -8.01 5.60 8.45
C ASN A 118 -8.69 4.31 7.97
N LEU A 119 -10.05 4.27 7.98
CA LEU A 119 -10.81 3.09 7.53
C LEU A 119 -10.54 2.74 6.07
N VAL A 120 -10.13 3.71 5.25
CA VAL A 120 -9.77 3.48 3.85
C VAL A 120 -8.50 2.61 3.76
N SER A 121 -7.50 2.89 4.57
CA SER A 121 -6.27 2.09 4.67
C SER A 121 -6.53 0.71 5.27
N LEU A 122 -7.35 0.63 6.33
CA LEU A 122 -7.77 -0.65 6.91
C LEU A 122 -8.56 -1.51 5.94
N ALA A 123 -9.49 -0.92 5.19
CA ALA A 123 -10.25 -1.64 4.17
C ALA A 123 -9.34 -2.22 3.08
N ALA A 124 -8.32 -1.48 2.65
CA ALA A 124 -7.34 -1.96 1.70
C ALA A 124 -6.46 -3.08 2.28
N LEU A 125 -6.02 -2.93 3.53
CA LEU A 125 -5.25 -3.96 4.25
C LEU A 125 -6.01 -5.28 4.31
N PHE A 126 -7.27 -5.28 4.75
CA PHE A 126 -8.07 -6.50 4.86
C PHE A 126 -8.59 -6.98 3.51
N GLY A 127 -8.80 -6.08 2.57
CA GLY A 127 -9.21 -6.40 1.21
C GLY A 127 -8.22 -7.31 0.48
N LEU A 128 -6.91 -7.09 0.66
CA LEU A 128 -5.89 -7.92 0.02
C LEU A 128 -5.86 -9.37 0.54
N PRO A 129 -5.85 -9.70 1.84
CA PRO A 129 -5.98 -11.07 2.32
C PRO A 129 -7.30 -11.76 1.90
N ILE A 130 -8.42 -11.02 1.90
CA ILE A 130 -9.72 -11.54 1.41
C ILE A 130 -9.62 -11.88 -0.07
N PHE A 131 -8.99 -11.02 -0.87
CA PHE A 131 -8.71 -11.27 -2.28
C PHE A 131 -7.85 -12.52 -2.47
N LEU A 132 -6.75 -12.68 -1.72
CA LEU A 132 -5.89 -13.86 -1.74
C LEU A 132 -6.66 -15.13 -1.39
N ARG A 133 -7.55 -15.06 -0.40
CA ARG A 133 -8.43 -16.16 -0.02
C ARG A 133 -9.40 -16.51 -1.12
N ARG A 134 -10.07 -15.53 -1.70
CA ARG A 134 -11.16 -15.72 -2.69
C ARG A 134 -10.64 -16.19 -4.04
N PHE A 135 -9.50 -15.67 -4.50
CA PHE A 135 -9.00 -15.91 -5.85
C PHE A 135 -7.90 -16.99 -5.92
N PHE A 136 -7.17 -17.22 -4.84
CA PHE A 136 -6.04 -18.14 -4.79
C PHE A 136 -6.18 -19.24 -3.73
N GLY A 137 -7.20 -19.18 -2.88
CA GLY A 137 -7.43 -20.16 -1.82
C GLY A 137 -6.42 -20.05 -0.66
N ALA A 138 -5.64 -18.96 -0.58
CA ALA A 138 -4.69 -18.76 0.50
C ALA A 138 -5.41 -18.63 1.86
N PRO A 139 -4.89 -19.23 2.95
CA PRO A 139 -5.51 -19.11 4.26
C PRO A 139 -5.46 -17.65 4.76
N LEU A 140 -6.63 -17.12 5.18
CA LEU A 140 -6.78 -15.72 5.57
C LEU A 140 -5.79 -15.31 6.68
N HIS A 141 -5.69 -16.11 7.74
CA HIS A 141 -4.81 -15.83 8.88
C HIS A 141 -3.33 -15.79 8.49
N LEU A 142 -2.87 -16.66 7.56
CA LEU A 142 -1.49 -16.62 7.08
C LEU A 142 -1.23 -15.37 6.25
N SER A 143 -2.18 -14.99 5.39
CA SER A 143 -2.08 -13.76 4.59
C SER A 143 -2.02 -12.52 5.48
N VAL A 144 -2.87 -12.42 6.50
CA VAL A 144 -2.88 -11.31 7.46
C VAL A 144 -1.53 -11.20 8.18
N ILE A 145 -1.05 -12.31 8.77
CA ILE A 145 0.22 -12.29 9.53
C ILE A 145 1.40 -11.97 8.61
N ALA A 146 1.46 -12.57 7.42
CA ALA A 146 2.56 -12.33 6.49
C ALA A 146 2.61 -10.88 5.98
N LEU A 147 1.46 -10.26 5.74
CA LEU A 147 1.39 -8.86 5.30
C LEU A 147 1.68 -7.90 6.45
N LEU A 148 1.20 -8.19 7.66
CA LEU A 148 1.48 -7.37 8.84
C LEU A 148 2.92 -7.54 9.35
N ALA A 149 3.63 -8.58 8.96
CA ALA A 149 5.08 -8.68 9.18
C ALA A 149 5.89 -7.69 8.33
N ILE A 150 5.26 -6.94 7.41
CA ILE A 150 5.87 -5.81 6.71
C ILE A 150 5.64 -4.57 7.56
N PRO A 151 6.67 -3.97 8.19
CA PRO A 151 6.52 -2.82 9.09
C PRO A 151 5.79 -1.65 8.45
N LEU A 152 6.15 -1.36 7.21
CA LEU A 152 5.57 -0.28 6.42
C LEU A 152 4.05 -0.44 6.23
N VAL A 153 3.57 -1.67 6.05
CA VAL A 153 2.13 -1.98 5.94
C VAL A 153 1.42 -1.70 7.26
N HIS A 154 2.03 -2.12 8.37
CA HIS A 154 1.46 -1.91 9.69
C HIS A 154 1.32 -0.42 10.02
N THR A 155 2.38 0.38 9.81
CA THR A 155 2.36 1.82 10.10
C THR A 155 1.38 2.59 9.22
N HIS A 156 1.19 2.16 7.96
CA HIS A 156 0.22 2.78 7.05
C HIS A 156 -1.22 2.28 7.26
N ALA A 157 -1.43 1.16 7.94
CA ALA A 157 -2.76 0.59 8.13
C ALA A 157 -3.70 1.48 8.96
N THR A 158 -3.14 2.21 9.93
CA THR A 158 -3.87 3.12 10.82
C THR A 158 -3.61 4.59 10.51
N SER A 159 -3.29 4.90 9.27
CA SER A 159 -2.93 6.22 8.82
C SER A 159 -3.84 6.67 7.67
N SER A 160 -4.08 7.96 7.59
CA SER A 160 -4.82 8.60 6.49
C SER A 160 -3.96 8.83 5.25
N TYR A 161 -2.80 8.18 5.14
CA TYR A 161 -2.05 8.12 3.88
C TYR A 161 -2.79 7.29 2.85
N VAL A 162 -2.71 7.71 1.60
CA VAL A 162 -3.31 6.99 0.47
C VAL A 162 -2.39 5.91 -0.13
N ASP A 163 -1.18 5.77 0.42
CA ASP A 163 -0.16 4.84 -0.07
C ASP A 163 -0.61 3.38 0.01
N LEU A 164 -1.09 2.94 1.16
CA LEU A 164 -1.51 1.55 1.33
C LEU A 164 -2.72 1.18 0.46
N PRO A 165 -3.80 1.98 0.37
CA PRO A 165 -4.91 1.72 -0.53
C PRO A 165 -4.48 1.59 -1.99
N ALA A 166 -3.68 2.53 -2.48
CA ALA A 166 -3.20 2.53 -3.85
C ALA A 166 -2.32 1.31 -4.14
N ASN A 167 -1.36 1.01 -3.24
CA ASN A 167 -0.44 -0.12 -3.39
C ASN A 167 -1.14 -1.49 -3.22
N ALA A 168 -2.19 -1.61 -2.42
CA ALA A 168 -3.00 -2.82 -2.33
C ALA A 168 -3.78 -3.07 -3.63
N CYS A 169 -4.38 -2.04 -4.23
CA CYS A 169 -5.11 -2.16 -5.50
C CYS A 169 -4.18 -2.61 -6.63
N ILE A 170 -2.99 -2.01 -6.78
CA ILE A 170 -2.05 -2.45 -7.82
C ILE A 170 -1.49 -3.85 -7.53
N THR A 171 -1.29 -4.23 -6.27
CA THR A 171 -0.89 -5.60 -5.90
C THR A 171 -1.95 -6.62 -6.35
N MET A 172 -3.22 -6.35 -6.08
CA MET A 172 -4.32 -7.22 -6.54
C MET A 172 -4.38 -7.28 -8.09
N LEU A 173 -4.15 -6.16 -8.77
CA LEU A 173 -4.07 -6.12 -10.25
C LEU A 173 -2.91 -6.98 -10.76
N LEU A 174 -1.71 -6.88 -10.18
CA LEU A 174 -0.55 -7.69 -10.56
C LEU A 174 -0.80 -9.20 -10.31
N LEU A 175 -1.48 -9.55 -9.25
CA LEU A 175 -1.93 -10.93 -9.00
C LEU A 175 -2.96 -11.40 -10.03
N CYS A 176 -3.85 -10.53 -10.49
CA CYS A 176 -4.74 -10.82 -11.62
C CYS A 176 -3.95 -11.06 -12.92
N VAL A 177 -2.95 -10.23 -13.19
CA VAL A 177 -2.03 -10.42 -14.35
C VAL A 177 -1.32 -11.77 -14.25
N HIS A 178 -0.76 -12.11 -13.09
CA HIS A 178 -0.14 -13.41 -12.85
C HIS A 178 -1.12 -14.56 -13.17
N ARG A 179 -2.33 -14.49 -12.62
CA ARG A 179 -3.37 -15.51 -12.88
C ARG A 179 -3.71 -15.62 -14.36
N ALA A 180 -3.84 -14.50 -15.07
CA ALA A 180 -4.13 -14.48 -16.50
C ALA A 180 -2.97 -15.04 -17.35
N LEU A 181 -1.72 -14.79 -16.95
CA LEU A 181 -0.52 -15.34 -17.59
C LEU A 181 -0.41 -16.86 -17.41
N VAL A 182 -0.83 -17.37 -16.26
CA VAL A 182 -0.82 -18.82 -15.96
C VAL A 182 -1.96 -19.54 -16.67
N ALA A 183 -3.11 -18.90 -16.83
CA ALA A 183 -4.26 -19.48 -17.50
C ALA A 183 -3.98 -19.81 -18.96
N THR A 184 -4.58 -20.92 -19.43
CA THR A 184 -4.54 -21.32 -20.84
C THR A 184 -5.55 -20.55 -21.69
N GLU A 185 -6.70 -20.23 -21.08
CA GLU A 185 -7.77 -19.47 -21.73
C GLU A 185 -7.59 -17.97 -21.58
N PRO A 186 -8.01 -17.16 -22.55
CA PRO A 186 -8.06 -15.71 -22.43
C PRO A 186 -8.98 -15.25 -21.30
N PRO A 187 -8.69 -14.12 -20.64
CA PRO A 187 -9.47 -13.63 -19.52
C PRO A 187 -10.91 -13.29 -19.93
N SER A 188 -11.88 -13.60 -19.03
CA SER A 188 -13.29 -13.28 -19.27
C SER A 188 -13.56 -11.76 -19.17
N PRO A 189 -14.62 -11.23 -19.82
CA PRO A 189 -14.98 -9.80 -19.68
C PRO A 189 -15.24 -9.37 -18.24
N ARG A 190 -15.86 -10.23 -17.41
CA ARG A 190 -16.08 -9.95 -15.98
C ARG A 190 -14.78 -9.84 -15.20
N PHE A 191 -13.83 -10.73 -15.47
CA PHE A 191 -12.50 -10.67 -14.87
C PHE A 191 -11.76 -9.39 -15.27
N LEU A 192 -11.79 -9.01 -16.56
CA LEU A 192 -11.21 -7.76 -17.05
C LEU A 192 -11.87 -6.52 -16.45
N GLY A 193 -13.20 -6.55 -16.23
CA GLY A 193 -13.93 -5.49 -15.52
C GLY A 193 -13.42 -5.31 -14.09
N GLY A 194 -13.21 -6.40 -13.36
CA GLY A 194 -12.60 -6.37 -12.02
C GLY A 194 -11.16 -5.80 -12.04
N CYS A 195 -10.36 -6.20 -13.04
CA CYS A 195 -9.01 -5.62 -13.24
C CYS A 195 -9.07 -4.11 -13.54
N ALA A 196 -10.04 -3.67 -14.34
CA ALA A 196 -10.23 -2.25 -14.67
C ALA A 196 -10.57 -1.41 -13.43
N VAL A 197 -11.42 -1.93 -12.54
CA VAL A 197 -11.72 -1.26 -11.24
C VAL A 197 -10.46 -1.13 -10.39
N LEU A 198 -9.65 -2.18 -10.26
CA LEU A 198 -8.40 -2.14 -9.52
C LEU A 198 -7.38 -1.16 -10.15
N ALA A 199 -7.30 -1.15 -11.47
CA ALA A 199 -6.44 -0.23 -12.22
C ALA A 199 -6.87 1.24 -12.01
N ALA A 200 -8.19 1.51 -12.13
CA ALA A 200 -8.75 2.84 -11.92
C ALA A 200 -8.54 3.30 -10.47
N ALA A 201 -8.77 2.43 -9.49
CA ALA A 201 -8.53 2.74 -8.08
C ALA A 201 -7.06 3.09 -7.82
N ALA A 202 -6.11 2.30 -8.32
CA ALA A 202 -4.69 2.58 -8.14
C ALA A 202 -4.24 3.89 -8.81
N ALA A 203 -4.58 4.08 -10.10
CA ALA A 203 -4.13 5.23 -10.89
C ALA A 203 -4.75 6.56 -10.44
N ASN A 204 -6.01 6.55 -9.97
CA ASN A 204 -6.68 7.76 -9.48
C ASN A 204 -6.51 7.99 -7.97
N THR A 205 -5.69 7.17 -7.31
CA THR A 205 -5.25 7.40 -5.92
C THR A 205 -3.81 7.90 -5.87
N LYS A 206 -2.92 7.48 -6.82
CA LYS A 206 -1.52 7.88 -6.75
C LYS A 206 -0.83 7.87 -8.12
N PHE A 207 -0.20 9.00 -8.51
CA PHE A 207 0.48 9.14 -9.81
C PHE A 207 1.61 8.15 -10.03
N GLN A 208 2.39 7.85 -8.99
CA GLN A 208 3.53 6.94 -9.07
C GLN A 208 3.15 5.54 -9.57
N LEU A 209 1.86 5.18 -9.48
CA LEU A 209 1.37 3.87 -9.94
C LEU A 209 0.92 3.85 -11.40
N VAL A 210 0.74 5.02 -12.04
CA VAL A 210 0.28 5.09 -13.45
C VAL A 210 1.16 4.28 -14.40
N PRO A 211 2.51 4.32 -14.33
CA PRO A 211 3.35 3.52 -15.23
C PRO A 211 3.11 2.02 -15.10
N ILE A 212 3.06 1.49 -13.87
CA ILE A 212 2.86 0.05 -13.66
C ILE A 212 1.43 -0.39 -13.96
N VAL A 213 0.43 0.47 -13.71
CA VAL A 213 -0.97 0.25 -14.12
C VAL A 213 -1.06 0.15 -15.64
N THR A 214 -0.37 1.04 -16.36
CA THR A 214 -0.32 1.04 -17.83
C THR A 214 0.26 -0.26 -18.36
N ILE A 215 1.40 -0.70 -17.83
CA ILE A 215 2.05 -1.95 -18.23
C ILE A 215 1.16 -3.16 -17.92
N ALA A 216 0.58 -3.22 -16.72
CA ALA A 216 -0.32 -4.31 -16.32
C ALA A 216 -1.56 -4.38 -17.23
N SER A 217 -2.15 -3.22 -17.56
CA SER A 217 -3.30 -3.11 -18.46
C SER A 217 -2.94 -3.54 -19.89
N ALA A 218 -1.76 -3.15 -20.40
CA ALA A 218 -1.25 -3.57 -21.70
C ALA A 218 -1.07 -5.09 -21.77
N VAL A 219 -0.49 -5.71 -20.73
CA VAL A 219 -0.35 -7.18 -20.66
C VAL A 219 -1.72 -7.85 -20.72
N LEU A 220 -2.70 -7.36 -19.94
CA LEU A 220 -4.06 -7.90 -19.96
C LEU A 220 -4.74 -7.73 -21.33
N LEU A 221 -4.52 -6.60 -22.02
CA LEU A 221 -5.00 -6.36 -23.37
C LEU A 221 -4.42 -7.38 -24.36
N VAL A 222 -3.09 -7.58 -24.34
CA VAL A 222 -2.43 -8.59 -25.20
C VAL A 222 -3.00 -9.98 -24.94
N LEU A 223 -3.22 -10.35 -23.68
CA LEU A 223 -3.83 -11.63 -23.33
C LEU A 223 -5.29 -11.75 -23.78
N ALA A 224 -6.05 -10.65 -23.72
CA ALA A 224 -7.43 -10.60 -24.19
C ALA A 224 -7.53 -10.77 -25.72
N LEU A 225 -6.50 -10.34 -26.43
CA LEU A 225 -6.41 -10.40 -27.92
C LEU A 225 -5.80 -11.71 -28.45
N ARG A 226 -5.38 -12.65 -27.60
CA ARG A 226 -4.74 -13.90 -28.07
C ARG A 226 -5.55 -14.65 -29.12
N ASP A 227 -6.88 -14.63 -29.01
CA ASP A 227 -7.78 -15.34 -29.92
C ASP A 227 -8.04 -14.58 -31.24
N VAL A 228 -7.62 -13.31 -31.35
CA VAL A 228 -7.87 -12.48 -32.54
C VAL A 228 -7.17 -13.05 -33.78
N ARG A 229 -6.04 -13.72 -33.58
CA ARG A 229 -5.33 -14.40 -34.71
C ARG A 229 -6.17 -15.49 -35.38
N GLN A 230 -7.16 -16.02 -34.68
CA GLN A 230 -8.10 -17.04 -35.21
C GLN A 230 -9.44 -16.42 -35.63
N TRP A 231 -9.50 -15.07 -35.74
CA TRP A 231 -10.75 -14.33 -35.99
C TRP A 231 -11.48 -14.74 -37.25
N THR A 232 -10.73 -14.96 -38.35
CA THR A 232 -11.31 -15.33 -39.65
C THR A 232 -11.98 -16.71 -39.63
N SER A 233 -11.45 -17.63 -38.84
CA SER A 233 -12.00 -18.97 -38.65
C SER A 233 -12.94 -19.10 -37.45
N ALA A 234 -13.05 -18.04 -36.61
CA ALA A 234 -13.83 -18.07 -35.37
C ALA A 234 -15.33 -17.93 -35.64
N GLY A 235 -16.14 -18.77 -35.02
CA GLY A 235 -17.60 -18.66 -35.04
C GLY A 235 -18.10 -17.36 -34.39
N ALA A 236 -19.36 -17.00 -34.65
CA ALA A 236 -20.00 -15.77 -34.16
C ALA A 236 -19.87 -15.56 -32.64
N ALA A 237 -19.99 -16.64 -31.85
CA ALA A 237 -19.87 -16.61 -30.39
C ALA A 237 -18.46 -16.21 -29.89
N ALA A 238 -17.40 -16.66 -30.58
CA ALA A 238 -16.03 -16.30 -30.23
C ALA A 238 -15.75 -14.83 -30.57
N ARG A 239 -16.21 -14.36 -31.73
CA ARG A 239 -16.15 -12.93 -32.08
C ARG A 239 -16.87 -12.04 -31.08
N SER A 240 -18.10 -12.41 -30.66
CA SER A 240 -18.87 -11.68 -29.66
C SER A 240 -18.11 -11.57 -28.32
N ARG A 241 -17.45 -12.66 -27.85
CA ARG A 241 -16.64 -12.62 -26.62
C ARG A 241 -15.47 -11.67 -26.73
N THR A 242 -14.76 -11.66 -27.86
CA THR A 242 -13.65 -10.75 -28.10
C THR A 242 -14.10 -9.29 -28.12
N TRP A 243 -15.21 -8.99 -28.82
CA TRP A 243 -15.79 -7.64 -28.79
C TRP A 243 -16.15 -7.17 -27.38
N ARG A 244 -16.76 -8.04 -26.55
CA ARG A 244 -17.04 -7.70 -25.14
C ARG A 244 -15.79 -7.40 -24.34
N ARG A 245 -14.66 -8.11 -24.57
CA ARG A 245 -13.39 -7.83 -23.94
C ARG A 245 -12.84 -6.45 -24.36
N LEU A 246 -12.85 -6.17 -25.66
CA LEU A 246 -12.41 -4.86 -26.18
C LEU A 246 -13.29 -3.72 -25.66
N ALA A 247 -14.59 -3.91 -25.58
CA ALA A 247 -15.51 -2.94 -25.00
C ALA A 247 -15.18 -2.62 -23.52
N VAL A 248 -14.78 -3.64 -22.74
CA VAL A 248 -14.31 -3.40 -21.36
C VAL A 248 -13.08 -2.51 -21.34
N PHE A 249 -12.09 -2.73 -22.22
CA PHE A 249 -10.91 -1.85 -22.29
C PHE A 249 -11.27 -0.44 -22.75
N ALA A 250 -12.11 -0.31 -23.78
CA ALA A 250 -12.55 0.99 -24.30
C ALA A 250 -13.26 1.83 -23.23
N LEU A 251 -14.10 1.19 -22.40
CA LEU A 251 -14.77 1.84 -21.27
C LEU A 251 -13.85 2.08 -20.08
N ALA A 252 -12.85 1.22 -19.89
CA ALA A 252 -11.92 1.32 -18.75
C ALA A 252 -10.88 2.44 -18.93
N ILE A 253 -10.38 2.66 -20.15
CA ILE A 253 -9.32 3.66 -20.41
C ILE A 253 -9.66 5.04 -19.84
N PRO A 254 -10.83 5.67 -20.13
CA PRO A 254 -11.14 6.97 -19.57
C PRO A 254 -11.28 6.96 -18.04
N CYS A 255 -11.73 5.84 -17.44
CA CYS A 255 -11.83 5.72 -15.99
C CYS A 255 -10.47 5.52 -15.33
N VAL A 256 -9.60 4.69 -15.92
CA VAL A 256 -8.26 4.40 -15.40
C VAL A 256 -7.37 5.66 -15.47
N PHE A 257 -7.44 6.38 -16.57
CA PHE A 257 -6.60 7.56 -16.81
C PHE A 257 -7.37 8.88 -16.66
N ALA A 258 -8.44 8.90 -15.85
CA ALA A 258 -9.29 10.08 -15.68
C ALA A 258 -8.47 11.31 -15.24
N THR A 259 -7.63 11.17 -14.22
CA THR A 259 -6.77 12.26 -13.73
C THR A 259 -5.73 12.69 -14.77
N PRO A 260 -4.90 11.80 -15.36
CA PRO A 260 -3.98 12.18 -16.42
C PRO A 260 -4.67 12.83 -17.64
N ILE A 261 -5.83 12.34 -18.06
CA ILE A 261 -6.59 12.91 -19.18
C ILE A 261 -7.06 14.33 -18.81
N LYS A 262 -7.72 14.49 -17.66
CA LYS A 262 -8.13 15.82 -17.16
C LYS A 262 -6.95 16.79 -17.14
N ASN A 263 -5.85 16.39 -16.55
CA ASN A 263 -4.67 17.25 -16.41
C ASN A 263 -4.06 17.63 -17.78
N THR A 264 -4.02 16.68 -18.72
CA THR A 264 -3.55 16.97 -20.09
C THR A 264 -4.45 18.00 -20.78
N LEU A 265 -5.77 17.87 -20.64
CA LEU A 265 -6.73 18.77 -21.29
C LEU A 265 -6.74 20.16 -20.66
N VAL A 266 -6.57 20.26 -19.34
CA VAL A 266 -6.67 21.53 -18.60
C VAL A 266 -5.32 22.23 -18.50
N HIS A 267 -4.24 21.49 -18.25
CA HIS A 267 -2.92 22.05 -17.93
C HIS A 267 -1.84 21.71 -18.95
N GLY A 268 -2.11 20.86 -19.96
CA GLY A 268 -1.11 20.43 -20.93
C GLY A 268 -0.05 19.44 -20.38
N ASN A 269 -0.24 18.94 -19.16
CA ASN A 269 0.68 18.03 -18.47
C ASN A 269 -0.11 16.92 -17.76
N PRO A 270 0.05 15.64 -18.12
CA PRO A 270 -0.72 14.54 -17.53
C PRO A 270 -0.48 14.33 -16.04
N VAL A 271 0.66 14.79 -15.51
CA VAL A 271 1.03 14.65 -14.10
C VAL A 271 1.06 16.01 -13.36
N TRP A 272 0.37 17.04 -13.92
CA TRP A 272 0.23 18.32 -13.24
C TRP A 272 -0.16 18.11 -11.76
N PRO A 273 0.41 18.88 -10.81
CA PRO A 273 1.32 20.03 -10.97
C PRO A 273 2.81 19.69 -11.06
N VAL A 274 3.19 18.41 -11.07
CA VAL A 274 4.57 17.95 -11.03
C VAL A 274 5.23 18.07 -12.42
N GLU A 275 6.50 18.46 -12.46
CA GLU A 275 7.26 18.55 -13.69
C GLU A 275 7.33 17.18 -14.41
N LEU A 276 7.02 17.18 -15.69
CA LEU A 276 7.28 16.07 -16.60
C LEU A 276 8.13 16.55 -17.78
N ARG A 277 9.27 15.92 -17.98
CA ARG A 277 10.14 16.18 -19.14
C ARG A 277 9.90 15.17 -20.23
N VAL A 278 9.53 15.65 -21.41
CA VAL A 278 9.31 14.83 -22.60
C VAL A 278 10.27 15.30 -23.70
N LEU A 279 11.13 14.41 -24.18
CA LEU A 279 12.15 14.71 -25.21
C LEU A 279 12.98 15.97 -24.88
N GLY A 280 13.35 16.14 -23.62
CA GLY A 280 14.17 17.26 -23.15
C GLY A 280 13.41 18.58 -22.91
N ARG A 281 12.08 18.61 -23.11
CA ARG A 281 11.23 19.77 -22.86
C ARG A 281 10.41 19.55 -21.60
N SER A 282 10.43 20.49 -20.66
CA SER A 282 9.53 20.49 -19.50
C SER A 282 8.14 20.90 -19.94
N LEU A 283 7.14 20.12 -19.54
CA LEU A 283 5.73 20.50 -19.64
C LEU A 283 5.38 21.53 -18.55
N PRO A 284 4.26 22.28 -18.68
CA PRO A 284 3.82 23.21 -17.65
C PRO A 284 3.75 22.52 -16.27
N HIS A 285 4.27 23.15 -15.22
CA HIS A 285 4.32 22.61 -13.85
C HIS A 285 4.39 23.73 -12.82
N VAL A 286 4.15 23.38 -11.56
CA VAL A 286 4.34 24.22 -10.38
C VAL A 286 5.39 23.59 -9.48
N ASP A 287 5.29 22.29 -9.24
CA ASP A 287 6.25 21.52 -8.46
C ASP A 287 7.34 20.96 -9.38
N GLU A 288 8.60 21.11 -9.00
CA GLU A 288 9.71 20.43 -9.70
C GLU A 288 9.56 18.91 -9.61
N ALA A 289 10.22 18.20 -10.53
CA ALA A 289 10.26 16.74 -10.46
C ALA A 289 10.88 16.29 -9.13
N TYR A 290 10.18 15.41 -8.41
CA TYR A 290 10.66 14.86 -7.14
C TYR A 290 11.87 13.95 -7.37
N GLU A 291 13.05 14.53 -7.52
CA GLU A 291 14.33 13.80 -7.66
C GLU A 291 15.20 13.90 -6.40
N SER A 292 14.73 14.61 -5.37
CA SER A 292 15.46 14.73 -4.13
C SER A 292 15.80 13.36 -3.53
N SER A 293 17.01 13.22 -3.04
CA SER A 293 17.47 12.02 -2.34
C SER A 293 18.30 12.41 -1.14
N PRO A 294 18.31 11.59 -0.08
CA PRO A 294 19.22 11.78 1.04
C PRO A 294 20.66 11.89 0.56
N ARG A 295 21.51 12.69 1.24
CA ARG A 295 22.92 12.93 0.84
C ARG A 295 23.71 11.66 0.52
N HIS A 296 23.51 10.58 1.28
CA HIS A 296 24.19 9.31 1.05
C HIS A 296 23.75 8.56 -0.22
N LEU A 297 22.68 9.02 -0.86
CA LEU A 297 22.16 8.49 -2.15
C LEU A 297 22.31 9.50 -3.29
N GLU A 298 22.84 10.70 -3.06
CA GLU A 298 23.10 11.68 -4.12
C GLU A 298 24.08 11.11 -5.16
N GLY A 299 23.80 11.35 -6.44
CA GLY A 299 24.62 10.82 -7.54
C GLY A 299 24.52 9.31 -7.77
N VAL A 300 23.84 8.57 -6.89
CA VAL A 300 23.65 7.11 -7.05
C VAL A 300 22.55 6.84 -8.10
N PRO A 301 22.75 5.93 -9.08
CA PRO A 301 21.73 5.58 -10.06
C PRO A 301 20.44 5.05 -9.40
N ARG A 302 19.26 5.38 -9.96
CA ARG A 302 17.95 4.99 -9.43
C ARG A 302 17.82 3.51 -9.07
N PRO A 303 18.23 2.53 -9.92
CA PRO A 303 18.16 1.12 -9.54
C PRO A 303 19.00 0.78 -8.31
N VAL A 304 20.19 1.38 -8.19
CA VAL A 304 21.06 1.15 -7.02
C VAL A 304 20.44 1.76 -5.77
N ARG A 305 19.85 2.96 -5.85
CA ARG A 305 19.09 3.58 -4.75
C ARG A 305 17.97 2.65 -4.28
N PHE A 306 17.21 2.08 -5.24
CA PHE A 306 16.14 1.13 -4.95
C PHE A 306 16.65 -0.08 -4.17
N PHE A 307 17.69 -0.77 -4.67
CA PHE A 307 18.23 -1.95 -3.99
C PHE A 307 18.84 -1.63 -2.63
N ARG A 308 19.54 -0.52 -2.48
CA ARG A 308 20.05 -0.07 -1.17
C ARG A 308 18.90 0.18 -0.19
N SER A 309 17.76 0.70 -0.67
CA SER A 309 16.58 0.94 0.15
C SER A 309 15.86 -0.34 0.54
N VAL A 310 15.51 -1.21 -0.41
CA VAL A 310 14.75 -2.43 -0.10
C VAL A 310 15.56 -3.47 0.69
N LEU A 311 16.88 -3.43 0.58
CA LEU A 311 17.79 -4.28 1.37
C LEU A 311 18.29 -3.58 2.64
N GLU A 312 17.97 -2.32 2.85
CA GLU A 312 18.39 -1.51 4.00
C GLU A 312 19.91 -1.53 4.24
N ILE A 313 20.73 -1.48 3.18
CA ILE A 313 22.20 -1.69 3.25
C ILE A 313 22.81 -0.61 4.09
N ASP A 314 22.58 0.49 4.32
CA ASP A 314 23.28 1.49 5.11
C ASP A 314 22.58 1.82 6.43
N ASN A 315 21.73 0.92 6.91
CA ASN A 315 20.93 1.20 8.09
C ASN A 315 21.64 0.87 9.40
N ARG A 316 21.20 1.57 10.46
CA ARG A 316 21.62 1.22 11.82
C ARG A 316 20.99 -0.11 12.24
N PRO A 317 21.63 -0.88 13.13
CA PRO A 317 21.07 -2.11 13.68
C PRO A 317 19.70 -1.90 14.32
N ILE A 318 18.83 -2.91 14.25
CA ILE A 318 17.47 -2.93 14.84
C ILE A 318 17.47 -2.44 16.30
N ALA A 319 18.46 -2.87 17.11
CA ALA A 319 18.55 -2.54 18.51
C ALA A 319 18.66 -1.03 18.83
N THR A 320 18.98 -0.19 17.83
CA THR A 320 19.14 1.26 18.03
C THR A 320 17.92 2.07 17.57
N GLN A 321 16.90 1.43 17.02
CA GLN A 321 15.71 2.09 16.51
C GLN A 321 14.52 1.95 17.44
N ARG A 322 13.96 3.08 17.85
CA ARG A 322 12.77 3.12 18.71
C ARG A 322 11.46 3.29 17.94
N ARG A 323 11.48 3.87 16.75
CA ARG A 323 10.27 4.11 15.94
C ARG A 323 10.57 4.06 14.45
N TRP A 324 9.58 3.65 13.66
CA TRP A 324 9.58 3.72 12.21
C TRP A 324 8.76 4.91 11.74
N SER A 325 9.31 5.66 10.79
CA SER A 325 8.60 6.76 10.16
C SER A 325 7.63 6.25 9.09
N LEU A 326 6.45 6.86 9.01
CA LEU A 326 5.51 6.65 7.90
C LEU A 326 6.14 7.06 6.57
N ASP A 327 6.87 8.15 6.56
CA ASP A 327 7.45 8.75 5.37
C ASP A 327 8.73 8.05 4.92
N GLN A 328 9.31 7.19 5.73
CA GLN A 328 10.65 6.61 5.48
C GLN A 328 11.73 7.68 5.22
N TRP A 329 11.41 8.94 5.53
CA TRP A 329 12.32 10.04 5.36
C TRP A 329 13.49 9.91 6.32
N THR A 330 14.69 9.92 5.78
CA THR A 330 15.92 10.00 6.56
C THR A 330 16.44 11.43 6.46
N PRO A 331 16.63 12.16 7.57
CA PRO A 331 17.29 13.44 7.52
C PRO A 331 18.61 13.32 6.76
N PRO A 332 19.00 14.33 5.98
CA PRO A 332 20.19 14.27 5.10
C PRO A 332 21.49 13.85 5.79
N ASP A 333 21.61 14.13 7.08
CA ASP A 333 22.81 13.88 7.86
C ASP A 333 22.78 12.60 8.69
N GLU A 334 21.63 11.88 8.71
CA GLU A 334 21.46 10.69 9.55
C GLU A 334 21.33 9.42 8.71
N ARG A 335 22.34 8.58 8.79
CA ARG A 335 22.23 7.22 8.27
C ARG A 335 21.36 6.40 9.22
N GLY A 336 20.33 5.74 8.70
CA GLY A 336 19.78 4.61 9.39
C GLY A 336 18.48 4.77 10.18
N TYR A 337 17.62 5.71 9.82
CA TYR A 337 16.26 5.79 10.42
C TYR A 337 15.18 5.05 9.61
N ARG A 338 15.53 3.95 8.96
CA ARG A 338 14.56 3.10 8.29
C ARG A 338 14.00 2.05 9.27
N MET A 339 13.80 0.85 8.83
CA MET A 339 13.22 -0.20 9.66
C MET A 339 14.30 -1.08 10.32
N GLY A 340 15.48 -0.53 10.56
CA GLY A 340 16.56 -1.16 11.32
C GLY A 340 17.14 -2.43 10.72
N GLY A 341 17.10 -2.58 9.40
CA GLY A 341 17.53 -3.79 8.69
C GLY A 341 16.50 -4.92 8.72
N TYR A 342 15.42 -4.77 9.48
CA TYR A 342 14.37 -5.78 9.56
C TYR A 342 13.62 -5.95 8.23
N PHE A 343 13.28 -4.84 7.56
CA PHE A 343 12.60 -4.89 6.27
C PHE A 343 13.48 -5.59 5.23
N GLY A 344 14.75 -5.22 5.14
CA GLY A 344 15.71 -5.85 4.24
C GLY A 344 15.87 -7.34 4.51
N ALA A 345 15.95 -7.76 5.77
CA ALA A 345 16.00 -9.18 6.14
C ALA A 345 14.74 -9.92 5.68
N TYR A 346 13.55 -9.34 5.89
CA TYR A 346 12.29 -9.94 5.45
C TYR A 346 12.18 -9.99 3.92
N VAL A 347 12.70 -8.98 3.21
CA VAL A 347 12.86 -8.99 1.75
C VAL A 347 13.71 -10.19 1.32
N VAL A 348 14.90 -10.36 1.89
CA VAL A 348 15.81 -11.46 1.54
C VAL A 348 15.15 -12.83 1.76
N ILE A 349 14.49 -13.04 2.90
CA ILE A 349 13.75 -14.27 3.20
C ILE A 349 12.70 -14.55 2.12
N ASN A 350 11.95 -13.54 1.73
CA ASN A 350 10.91 -13.70 0.71
C ASN A 350 11.47 -13.90 -0.70
N LEU A 351 12.60 -13.30 -1.05
CA LEU A 351 13.32 -13.58 -2.31
C LEU A 351 13.83 -15.02 -2.37
N VAL A 352 14.43 -15.51 -1.26
CA VAL A 352 14.88 -16.89 -1.14
C VAL A 352 13.69 -17.85 -1.24
N ALA A 353 12.56 -17.53 -0.61
CA ALA A 353 11.34 -18.34 -0.71
C ALA A 353 10.80 -18.40 -2.16
N LEU A 354 10.78 -17.27 -2.88
CA LEU A 354 10.35 -17.23 -4.30
C LEU A 354 11.32 -18.05 -5.19
N ALA A 355 12.62 -17.89 -5.00
CA ALA A 355 13.64 -18.67 -5.71
C ALA A 355 13.51 -20.17 -5.41
N GLY A 356 13.29 -20.54 -4.14
CA GLY A 356 13.06 -21.92 -3.70
C GLY A 356 11.80 -22.53 -4.34
N ALA A 357 10.70 -21.75 -4.45
CA ALA A 357 9.50 -22.19 -5.14
C ALA A 357 9.77 -22.46 -6.64
N ALA A 358 10.50 -21.56 -7.29
CA ALA A 358 10.88 -21.70 -8.70
C ALA A 358 11.77 -22.90 -8.95
N TRP A 359 12.77 -23.11 -8.07
CA TRP A 359 13.67 -24.26 -8.14
C TRP A 359 12.94 -25.60 -7.96
N ARG A 360 12.08 -25.68 -6.92
CA ARG A 360 11.38 -26.91 -6.55
C ARG A 360 10.33 -27.35 -7.56
N ARG A 361 9.57 -26.40 -8.13
CA ARG A 361 8.38 -26.71 -8.94
C ARG A 361 8.62 -26.65 -10.43
N ARG A 362 9.47 -25.77 -10.93
CA ARG A 362 9.80 -25.55 -12.34
C ARG A 362 8.61 -25.53 -13.31
N ASN A 363 7.40 -25.23 -12.81
CA ASN A 363 6.20 -25.17 -13.61
C ASN A 363 5.94 -23.76 -14.18
N ARG A 364 4.89 -23.65 -15.02
CA ARG A 364 4.51 -22.37 -15.64
C ARG A 364 4.14 -21.31 -14.58
N GLU A 365 3.43 -21.69 -13.52
CA GLU A 365 2.99 -20.79 -12.45
C GLU A 365 4.16 -20.08 -11.80
N THR A 366 5.19 -20.83 -11.36
CA THR A 366 6.38 -20.25 -10.70
C THR A 366 7.25 -19.46 -11.65
N ARG A 367 7.40 -19.90 -12.92
CA ARG A 367 8.15 -19.14 -13.92
C ARG A 367 7.50 -17.79 -14.21
N MET A 368 6.16 -17.73 -14.35
CA MET A 368 5.43 -16.48 -14.55
C MET A 368 5.48 -15.58 -13.31
N ALA A 369 5.44 -16.15 -12.10
CA ALA A 369 5.60 -15.39 -10.85
C ALA A 369 6.97 -14.68 -10.81
N VAL A 370 8.06 -15.41 -11.08
CA VAL A 370 9.41 -14.83 -11.11
C VAL A 370 9.57 -13.80 -12.22
N ALA A 371 9.11 -14.09 -13.43
CA ALA A 371 9.23 -13.17 -14.56
C ALA A 371 8.45 -11.87 -14.32
N LEU A 372 7.22 -11.98 -13.81
CA LEU A 372 6.40 -10.80 -13.50
C LEU A 372 7.01 -10.01 -12.34
N PHE A 373 7.48 -10.68 -11.28
CA PHE A 373 8.15 -10.00 -10.16
C PHE A 373 9.43 -9.29 -10.61
N ALA A 374 10.23 -9.90 -11.49
CA ALA A 374 11.40 -9.26 -12.07
C ALA A 374 11.01 -8.01 -12.90
N GLY A 375 9.95 -8.11 -13.70
CA GLY A 375 9.43 -6.95 -14.45
C GLY A 375 8.96 -5.83 -13.54
N VAL A 376 8.23 -6.14 -12.47
CA VAL A 376 7.81 -5.16 -11.45
C VAL A 376 9.02 -4.52 -10.77
N THR A 377 10.08 -5.31 -10.49
CA THR A 377 11.34 -4.81 -9.90
C THR A 377 12.03 -3.81 -10.83
N VAL A 378 12.11 -4.12 -12.12
CA VAL A 378 12.69 -3.21 -13.12
C VAL A 378 11.91 -1.89 -13.14
N VAL A 379 10.58 -1.95 -13.22
CA VAL A 379 9.74 -0.73 -13.23
C VAL A 379 9.93 0.07 -11.95
N ALA A 380 9.79 -0.55 -10.77
CA ALA A 380 9.93 0.13 -9.48
C ALA A 380 11.31 0.76 -9.28
N SER A 381 12.37 0.12 -9.79
CA SER A 381 13.74 0.62 -9.65
C SER A 381 14.07 1.82 -10.55
N LEU A 382 13.30 2.06 -11.60
CA LEU A 382 13.56 3.11 -12.60
C LEU A 382 12.78 4.41 -12.35
N VAL A 383 11.70 4.36 -11.54
CA VAL A 383 10.89 5.57 -11.28
C VAL A 383 11.63 6.59 -10.41
N PRO A 384 11.26 7.87 -10.48
CA PRO A 384 11.77 8.89 -9.56
C PRO A 384 11.57 8.48 -8.10
N GLN A 385 12.46 8.91 -7.22
CA GLN A 385 12.42 8.57 -5.79
C GLN A 385 12.35 7.05 -5.52
N SER A 386 13.05 6.23 -6.32
CA SER A 386 13.10 4.78 -6.18
C SER A 386 13.62 4.30 -4.80
N HIS A 387 14.10 5.19 -3.96
CA HIS A 387 14.51 4.94 -2.58
C HIS A 387 13.38 5.08 -1.55
N GLU A 388 12.25 5.71 -1.90
CA GLU A 388 11.10 5.89 -1.02
C GLU A 388 10.20 4.66 -1.01
N LEU A 389 10.38 3.79 -0.01
CA LEU A 389 9.70 2.49 0.06
C LEU A 389 8.18 2.60 0.09
N ARG A 390 7.60 3.66 0.64
CA ARG A 390 6.15 3.87 0.67
C ARG A 390 5.53 3.94 -0.73
N TYR A 391 6.25 4.50 -1.71
CA TYR A 391 5.76 4.60 -3.09
C TYR A 391 5.74 3.25 -3.80
N TYR A 392 6.59 2.31 -3.38
CA TYR A 392 6.73 0.96 -3.97
C TYR A 392 6.31 -0.14 -3.02
N MET A 393 5.45 0.17 -2.05
CA MET A 393 4.92 -0.82 -1.11
C MET A 393 4.32 -2.02 -1.84
N HIS A 394 3.72 -1.81 -3.03
CA HIS A 394 3.21 -2.89 -3.89
C HIS A 394 4.27 -3.91 -4.27
N TRP A 395 5.53 -3.54 -4.39
CA TRP A 395 6.61 -4.47 -4.70
C TRP A 395 6.76 -5.52 -3.60
N MET A 396 6.78 -5.09 -2.34
CA MET A 396 6.87 -6.01 -1.19
C MET A 396 5.55 -6.74 -0.94
N LEU A 397 4.41 -6.05 -1.04
CA LEU A 397 3.08 -6.68 -0.96
C LEU A 397 2.93 -7.79 -2.00
N PHE A 398 3.39 -7.56 -3.22
CA PHE A 398 3.32 -8.53 -4.30
C PHE A 398 4.26 -9.73 -4.05
N LEU A 399 5.50 -9.49 -3.63
CA LEU A 399 6.45 -10.55 -3.27
C LEU A 399 5.93 -11.47 -2.17
N VAL A 400 5.44 -10.89 -1.07
CA VAL A 400 4.87 -11.66 0.04
C VAL A 400 3.62 -12.40 -0.39
N SER A 401 2.72 -11.75 -1.14
CA SER A 401 1.50 -12.37 -1.65
C SER A 401 1.79 -13.55 -2.57
N LEU A 402 2.76 -13.43 -3.49
CA LEU A 402 3.20 -14.54 -4.34
C LEU A 402 3.70 -15.73 -3.50
N ASN A 403 4.52 -15.47 -2.48
CA ASN A 403 5.02 -16.51 -1.60
C ASN A 403 3.87 -17.19 -0.84
N VAL A 404 2.94 -16.43 -0.28
CA VAL A 404 1.75 -16.99 0.39
C VAL A 404 0.95 -17.87 -0.58
N VAL A 405 0.71 -17.42 -1.81
CA VAL A 405 -0.02 -18.19 -2.83
C VAL A 405 0.74 -19.45 -3.21
N LEU A 406 2.02 -19.36 -3.46
CA LEU A 406 2.83 -20.47 -3.92
C LEU A 406 3.03 -21.52 -2.81
N TRP A 407 3.34 -21.14 -1.59
CA TRP A 407 3.70 -22.07 -0.51
C TRP A 407 2.52 -22.56 0.33
N ALA A 408 1.40 -21.78 0.41
CA ALA A 408 0.27 -22.16 1.27
C ALA A 408 -0.41 -23.47 0.87
N ARG A 409 -0.18 -23.98 -0.33
CA ARG A 409 -0.73 -25.26 -0.77
C ARG A 409 0.00 -26.46 -0.17
N ASP A 410 1.34 -26.40 -0.11
CA ASP A 410 2.19 -27.55 0.23
C ASP A 410 2.85 -27.43 1.61
N ALA A 411 3.12 -26.23 2.07
CA ALA A 411 3.91 -25.97 3.28
C ALA A 411 3.30 -24.87 4.15
N ARG A 412 2.00 -24.94 4.45
CA ARG A 412 1.28 -23.95 5.25
C ARG A 412 1.95 -23.63 6.58
N TRP A 413 2.46 -24.65 7.24
CA TRP A 413 3.15 -24.51 8.52
C TRP A 413 4.43 -23.70 8.39
N ALA A 414 5.21 -23.90 7.31
CA ALA A 414 6.44 -23.15 7.09
C ALA A 414 6.18 -21.69 6.81
N VAL A 415 5.18 -21.38 5.98
CA VAL A 415 4.72 -19.99 5.74
C VAL A 415 4.30 -19.34 7.05
N GLY A 416 3.49 -20.06 7.85
CA GLY A 416 3.04 -19.57 9.16
C GLY A 416 4.19 -19.34 10.13
N LEU A 417 5.16 -20.25 10.18
CA LEU A 417 6.32 -20.15 11.05
C LEU A 417 7.18 -18.93 10.67
N VAL A 418 7.54 -18.81 9.38
CA VAL A 418 8.35 -17.68 8.88
C VAL A 418 7.65 -16.36 9.15
N ALA A 419 6.36 -16.25 8.80
CA ALA A 419 5.60 -15.03 9.00
C ALA A 419 5.42 -14.68 10.49
N ALA A 420 5.11 -15.66 11.34
CA ALA A 420 4.98 -15.46 12.78
C ALA A 420 6.31 -15.10 13.44
N SER A 421 7.42 -15.75 13.05
CA SER A 421 8.74 -15.39 13.53
C SER A 421 9.14 -13.97 13.12
N ALA A 422 8.91 -13.60 11.88
CA ALA A 422 9.14 -12.25 11.39
C ALA A 422 8.31 -11.22 12.17
N LEU A 423 7.02 -11.48 12.36
CA LEU A 423 6.13 -10.63 13.15
C LEU A 423 6.58 -10.53 14.62
N ALA A 424 6.98 -11.64 15.23
CA ALA A 424 7.47 -11.65 16.62
C ALA A 424 8.75 -10.82 16.76
N VAL A 425 9.70 -10.97 15.83
CA VAL A 425 10.93 -10.16 15.82
C VAL A 425 10.64 -8.69 15.69
N VAL A 426 9.75 -8.31 14.76
CA VAL A 426 9.40 -6.91 14.55
C VAL A 426 8.65 -6.32 15.74
N THR A 427 7.73 -7.07 16.32
CA THR A 427 6.99 -6.64 17.52
C THR A 427 7.93 -6.46 18.72
N TRP A 428 8.88 -7.38 18.90
CA TRP A 428 9.89 -7.30 19.96
C TRP A 428 10.83 -6.09 19.77
N SER A 429 11.19 -5.78 18.54
CA SER A 429 12.16 -4.72 18.21
C SER A 429 11.55 -3.30 18.25
N THR A 430 10.24 -3.16 18.34
CA THR A 430 9.53 -1.89 18.23
C THR A 430 8.72 -1.58 19.48
N ASP A 431 9.30 -1.24 20.56
CA ASP A 431 8.67 -0.73 21.81
C ASP A 431 7.12 -0.79 21.85
N ALA A 432 6.54 -1.95 21.52
CA ALA A 432 5.10 -2.23 21.56
C ALA A 432 4.19 -1.41 20.61
N ALA A 433 4.71 -0.53 19.77
CA ALA A 433 3.90 0.26 18.82
C ALA A 433 3.06 -0.60 17.85
N TYR A 434 3.36 -1.89 17.75
CA TYR A 434 2.63 -2.85 16.93
C TYR A 434 1.27 -3.26 17.50
N LEU A 435 1.08 -3.16 18.81
CA LEU A 435 -0.11 -3.69 19.47
C LEU A 435 -0.95 -2.59 20.14
N TYR A 436 -0.50 -1.35 20.15
CA TYR A 436 -1.16 -0.28 20.87
C TYR A 436 -1.68 0.84 19.97
N ALA A 437 -2.90 1.28 20.28
CA ALA A 437 -3.35 2.62 19.99
C ALA A 437 -2.57 3.56 20.91
N SER A 438 -1.43 4.07 20.47
CA SER A 438 -0.64 5.05 21.22
C SER A 438 -0.74 6.44 20.60
N GLY A 439 -1.77 6.66 19.80
CA GLY A 439 -2.01 7.89 19.09
C GLY A 439 -2.66 8.95 19.99
N SER A 440 -2.88 10.09 19.40
CA SER A 440 -3.68 11.16 20.00
C SER A 440 -5.06 11.15 19.39
N THR A 441 -6.06 11.39 20.21
CA THR A 441 -7.37 11.75 19.69
C THR A 441 -7.29 13.07 18.93
N PHE A 442 -8.32 13.38 18.16
CA PHE A 442 -8.36 14.66 17.44
C PHE A 442 -8.35 15.86 18.39
N GLU A 443 -9.10 15.76 19.48
CA GLU A 443 -9.19 16.78 20.52
C GLU A 443 -7.84 17.03 21.19
N GLU A 444 -7.11 15.98 21.57
CA GLU A 444 -5.77 16.09 22.13
C GLU A 444 -4.76 16.69 21.14
N LEU A 445 -4.92 16.39 19.85
CA LEU A 445 -4.07 16.97 18.82
C LEU A 445 -4.34 18.46 18.65
N VAL A 446 -5.61 18.87 18.58
CA VAL A 446 -6.03 20.28 18.55
C VAL A 446 -5.50 21.02 19.78
N GLU A 447 -5.70 20.47 20.97
CA GLU A 447 -5.26 21.07 22.23
C GLU A 447 -3.76 21.30 22.30
N ARG A 448 -2.98 20.39 21.71
CA ARG A 448 -1.51 20.43 21.70
C ARG A 448 -0.93 21.32 20.60
N ARG A 449 -1.60 21.44 19.45
CA ARG A 449 -1.07 22.10 18.24
C ARG A 449 -1.71 23.44 17.93
N VAL A 450 -2.90 23.70 18.44
CA VAL A 450 -3.62 24.97 18.21
C VAL A 450 -3.36 25.92 19.37
N GLU A 451 -2.93 27.11 19.06
CA GLU A 451 -2.77 28.17 20.04
C GLU A 451 -4.14 28.81 20.33
N ARG A 452 -4.70 28.51 21.49
CA ARG A 452 -6.08 28.94 21.87
C ARG A 452 -6.25 30.44 21.82
N SER A 453 -5.23 31.22 22.21
CA SER A 453 -5.26 32.69 22.17
C SER A 453 -5.54 33.24 20.77
N VAL A 454 -5.06 32.57 19.72
CA VAL A 454 -5.32 32.96 18.33
C VAL A 454 -6.81 32.81 18.01
N ILE A 455 -7.39 31.67 18.42
CA ILE A 455 -8.80 31.37 18.16
C ILE A 455 -9.70 32.30 18.98
N GLU A 456 -9.37 32.54 20.26
CA GLU A 456 -10.14 33.38 21.18
C GLU A 456 -10.19 34.84 20.74
N THR A 457 -9.10 35.36 20.20
CA THR A 457 -8.98 36.74 19.73
C THR A 457 -9.44 36.97 18.30
N ALA A 458 -9.73 35.90 17.55
CA ALA A 458 -10.20 36.02 16.17
C ALA A 458 -11.59 36.64 16.12
N MET A 459 -11.78 37.60 15.20
CA MET A 459 -13.06 38.30 14.97
C MET A 459 -13.80 37.68 13.78
N PRO A 460 -15.15 37.71 13.78
CA PRO A 460 -15.93 37.30 12.61
C PRO A 460 -15.53 38.07 11.35
N GLY A 461 -15.29 37.35 10.25
CA GLY A 461 -14.83 37.92 8.98
C GLY A 461 -13.35 38.23 8.90
N GLU A 462 -12.62 38.11 10.01
CA GLU A 462 -11.16 38.31 10.02
C GLU A 462 -10.42 37.21 9.23
N ARG A 463 -9.41 37.60 8.46
CA ARG A 463 -8.51 36.65 7.79
C ARG A 463 -7.26 36.41 8.62
N LEU A 464 -7.04 35.15 9.00
CA LEU A 464 -5.86 34.69 9.72
C LEU A 464 -4.92 33.99 8.75
N CYS A 465 -3.74 34.53 8.56
CA CYS A 465 -2.68 33.88 7.78
C CYS A 465 -1.80 33.06 8.72
N ILE A 466 -1.87 31.75 8.57
CA ILE A 466 -1.26 30.80 9.51
C ILE A 466 -0.16 30.01 8.82
N ASP A 467 1.07 30.11 9.39
CA ASP A 467 2.25 29.39 8.96
C ASP A 467 2.65 28.38 10.03
N ARG A 468 1.87 27.32 10.19
CA ARG A 468 2.06 26.24 11.17
C ARG A 468 2.10 24.86 10.51
N GLN A 469 2.79 24.77 9.38
CA GLN A 469 2.87 23.52 8.65
C GLN A 469 3.47 22.37 9.49
N PRO A 470 2.89 21.18 9.38
CA PRO A 470 1.75 20.78 8.53
C PRO A 470 0.37 21.03 9.18
N PHE A 471 0.33 21.55 10.42
CA PHE A 471 -0.86 21.60 11.26
C PHE A 471 -1.73 22.87 11.07
N THR A 472 -1.47 23.68 10.06
CA THR A 472 -2.28 24.87 9.72
C THR A 472 -3.76 24.52 9.60
N PHE A 473 -4.09 23.35 9.05
CA PHE A 473 -5.46 22.89 8.88
C PHE A 473 -6.23 22.71 10.19
N LEU A 474 -5.57 22.47 11.32
CA LEU A 474 -6.22 22.39 12.63
C LEU A 474 -6.88 23.72 13.08
N TYR A 475 -6.49 24.84 12.46
CA TYR A 475 -7.10 26.15 12.72
C TYR A 475 -8.35 26.40 11.88
N ALA A 476 -8.78 25.46 11.01
CA ALA A 476 -9.98 25.63 10.19
C ALA A 476 -11.20 25.92 11.07
N PRO A 477 -12.03 26.92 10.73
CA PRO A 477 -13.19 27.31 11.55
C PRO A 477 -14.16 26.18 11.84
N ALA A 478 -14.24 25.18 10.95
CA ALA A 478 -15.06 24.00 11.13
C ALA A 478 -14.73 23.17 12.40
N PHE A 479 -13.55 23.37 12.97
CA PHE A 479 -13.11 22.68 14.20
C PHE A 479 -13.29 23.54 15.47
N HIS A 480 -13.67 24.83 15.30
CA HIS A 480 -13.77 25.80 16.38
C HIS A 480 -15.11 26.49 16.30
N ALA A 481 -16.02 26.11 17.20
CA ALA A 481 -17.42 26.59 17.16
C ALA A 481 -17.55 28.09 16.93
N ASP A 482 -18.36 28.48 15.94
CA ASP A 482 -19.02 29.78 15.71
C ASP A 482 -18.17 31.06 15.65
N LYS A 483 -16.87 30.95 15.32
CA LYS A 483 -16.00 32.14 15.29
C LYS A 483 -16.07 32.93 13.97
N GLY A 484 -16.47 32.32 12.86
CA GLY A 484 -16.70 33.00 11.57
C GLY A 484 -15.50 33.70 10.93
N TYR A 485 -14.28 33.39 11.36
CA TYR A 485 -13.02 33.85 10.72
C TYR A 485 -12.66 33.00 9.50
N VAL A 486 -11.70 33.46 8.71
CA VAL A 486 -11.17 32.75 7.54
C VAL A 486 -9.71 32.40 7.80
N VAL A 487 -9.31 31.14 7.57
CA VAL A 487 -7.90 30.73 7.60
C VAL A 487 -7.35 30.72 6.18
N GLN A 488 -6.17 31.31 6.02
CA GLN A 488 -5.37 31.26 4.82
C GLN A 488 -4.06 30.54 5.11
N GLU A 489 -3.76 29.47 4.36
CA GLU A 489 -2.47 28.82 4.43
C GLU A 489 -1.38 29.75 3.89
N ALA A 490 -0.25 29.83 4.61
CA ALA A 490 0.92 30.53 4.16
C ALA A 490 2.04 29.55 3.82
N THR A 491 2.61 29.69 2.64
CA THR A 491 3.90 29.11 2.24
C THR A 491 4.93 30.22 2.03
N THR A 492 4.47 31.43 1.76
CA THR A 492 5.29 32.63 1.55
C THR A 492 4.65 33.84 2.21
N ASP A 493 5.45 34.89 2.43
CA ASP A 493 4.94 36.17 2.94
C ASP A 493 3.90 36.83 2.01
N ALA A 494 3.96 36.51 0.72
CA ALA A 494 3.00 37.02 -0.26
C ALA A 494 1.57 36.49 -0.03
N ASP A 495 1.45 35.28 0.52
CA ASP A 495 0.15 34.66 0.80
C ASP A 495 -0.62 35.39 1.91
N CYS A 496 0.10 36.12 2.79
CA CYS A 496 -0.48 36.80 3.95
C CYS A 496 -0.97 38.24 3.67
N ARG A 497 -1.00 38.68 2.42
CA ARG A 497 -1.41 40.05 2.12
C ARG A 497 -2.86 40.30 2.53
N GLY A 498 -3.05 41.31 3.42
CA GLY A 498 -4.37 41.70 3.91
C GLY A 498 -4.97 40.77 4.99
N ALA A 499 -4.15 39.88 5.58
CA ALA A 499 -4.54 39.00 6.66
C ALA A 499 -3.67 39.23 7.91
N ARG A 500 -4.20 38.97 9.09
CA ARG A 500 -3.42 38.96 10.33
C ARG A 500 -2.51 37.73 10.35
N ARG A 501 -1.21 37.96 10.36
CA ARG A 501 -0.25 36.86 10.43
C ARG A 501 -0.20 36.26 11.84
N VAL A 502 -0.24 34.94 11.89
CA VAL A 502 -0.06 34.15 13.10
C VAL A 502 1.24 33.35 12.91
N PRO A 503 2.24 33.57 13.76
CA PRO A 503 3.55 32.95 13.64
C PRO A 503 3.50 31.43 13.89
#